data_2615faa2c6a9735e0157a305fe78821b
#
_entry.id   2615faa2c6a9735e0157a305fe78821b
#
_cell.length_a   1.000
_cell.length_b   1.000
_cell.length_c   1.000
_cell.angle_alpha   90.00
_cell.angle_beta   90.00
_cell.angle_gamma   90.00
#
_symmetry.space_group_name_H-M   'P 1'
#
loop_
_entity.id
_entity.type
_entity.pdbx_description
1 polymer ?
#
loop_
_entity_poly.entity_id
_entity_poly.type
_entity_poly.pdbx_seq_one_letter_code
_entity_poly.pdbx_strand_id
1 'polypeptide(L)'
;MVARPVGHVGLIEVLFHQRWQDTNGNDVRVHVAGVMEHIEEAGVHSGDSACTLPPYSLPADIIEEMERQAEALAKALNVVGLMNVQFAVKEGEVYLIEVNPRASRTVPFVAKAIGQPVAKIASRVMAGEPLSSFEPFKRDLPYMAVKEAVFPFKLRY
;
A
#
# COMPACT_ATOMS: atom_id res chain seq x y z
N MET A 1 -2.12 -16.60 29.35
CA MET A 1 -2.98 -16.70 28.17
C MET A 1 -3.11 -15.28 27.61
N VAL A 2 -2.24 -14.90 26.69
CA VAL A 2 -2.28 -13.57 26.09
C VAL A 2 -3.40 -13.59 25.05
N ALA A 3 -4.42 -12.77 25.24
CA ALA A 3 -5.48 -12.62 24.26
C ALA A 3 -4.85 -12.16 22.94
N ARG A 4 -5.01 -12.94 21.86
CA ARG A 4 -4.62 -12.52 20.53
C ARG A 4 -5.50 -11.31 20.15
N PRO A 5 -4.92 -10.20 19.69
CA PRO A 5 -5.74 -9.06 19.29
C PRO A 5 -6.68 -9.48 18.16
N VAL A 6 -7.91 -9.01 18.26
CA VAL A 6 -8.99 -9.25 17.30
C VAL A 6 -8.73 -8.35 16.08
N GLY A 7 -8.16 -8.94 15.04
CA GLY A 7 -8.06 -8.33 13.72
C GLY A 7 -6.83 -7.44 13.51
N HIS A 8 -5.89 -7.91 12.72
CA HIS A 8 -4.82 -7.07 12.18
C HIS A 8 -5.35 -6.23 11.02
N VAL A 9 -4.89 -4.99 10.90
CA VAL A 9 -5.18 -4.16 9.73
C VAL A 9 -3.96 -4.14 8.83
N GLY A 10 -4.13 -4.64 7.62
CA GLY A 10 -3.16 -4.47 6.56
C GLY A 10 -3.54 -3.28 5.68
N LEU A 11 -2.60 -2.39 5.41
CA LEU A 11 -2.73 -1.33 4.44
C LEU A 11 -1.82 -1.61 3.26
N ILE A 12 -2.39 -1.70 2.06
CA ILE A 12 -1.61 -1.81 0.84
C ILE A 12 -1.58 -0.47 0.13
N GLU A 13 -0.38 0.06 -0.06
CA GLU A 13 -0.14 1.08 -1.07
C GLU A 13 0.10 0.38 -2.41
N VAL A 14 -0.93 0.35 -3.23
CA VAL A 14 -0.82 -0.15 -4.60
C VAL A 14 -0.49 0.99 -5.53
N LEU A 15 0.51 0.77 -6.33
CA LEU A 15 0.91 1.69 -7.35
C LEU A 15 0.73 1.10 -8.73
N PHE A 16 0.02 1.86 -9.53
CA PHE A 16 0.03 1.92 -10.97
C PHE A 16 -0.69 0.83 -11.70
N HIS A 17 -1.80 1.26 -12.23
CA HIS A 17 -2.36 0.73 -13.42
C HIS A 17 -2.07 1.73 -14.55
N GLN A 18 -1.28 1.36 -15.54
CA GLN A 18 -1.33 2.01 -16.83
C GLN A 18 -1.98 1.06 -17.82
N ARG A 19 -3.08 1.51 -18.41
CA ARG A 19 -3.69 0.84 -19.55
C ARG A 19 -2.76 1.03 -20.75
N TRP A 20 -1.73 0.18 -20.82
CA TRP A 20 -0.95 0.00 -22.02
C TRP A 20 -1.46 -1.25 -22.71
N GLN A 21 -2.16 -1.04 -23.80
CA GLN A 21 -2.25 -2.11 -24.78
C GLN A 21 -0.90 -2.10 -25.50
N ASP A 22 -0.16 -3.20 -25.37
CA ASP A 22 0.82 -3.50 -26.39
C ASP A 22 0.07 -3.67 -27.72
N THR A 23 0.80 -3.72 -28.82
CA THR A 23 0.25 -3.95 -30.16
C THR A 23 -0.55 -5.24 -30.29
N ASN A 24 -0.63 -6.08 -29.25
CA ASN A 24 -1.32 -7.36 -29.16
C ASN A 24 -2.51 -7.35 -28.18
N GLY A 25 -2.84 -6.21 -27.57
CA GLY A 25 -4.02 -6.08 -26.72
C GLY A 25 -3.87 -6.60 -25.28
N ASN A 26 -2.65 -6.92 -24.85
CA ASN A 26 -2.37 -7.38 -23.51
C ASN A 26 -1.59 -6.35 -22.71
N ASP A 27 -1.98 -6.16 -21.54
CA ASP A 27 -1.34 -5.88 -20.26
C ASP A 27 -1.64 -4.54 -19.62
N VAL A 28 -2.40 -4.75 -18.60
CA VAL A 28 -2.53 -3.89 -17.46
C VAL A 28 -1.46 -4.30 -16.45
N ARG A 29 -0.44 -3.47 -16.25
CA ARG A 29 0.56 -3.73 -15.21
C ARG A 29 0.20 -2.99 -13.93
N VAL A 30 0.20 -3.71 -12.84
CA VAL A 30 0.01 -3.18 -11.49
C VAL A 30 1.27 -3.48 -10.70
N HIS A 31 1.85 -2.47 -10.05
CA HIS A 31 2.97 -2.67 -9.15
C HIS A 31 2.55 -2.30 -7.73
N VAL A 32 2.75 -3.21 -6.80
CA VAL A 32 2.60 -2.94 -5.37
C VAL A 32 3.87 -2.27 -4.87
N ALA A 33 3.75 -1.05 -4.34
CA ALA A 33 4.90 -0.33 -3.79
C ALA A 33 5.25 -0.79 -2.38
N GLY A 34 4.26 -1.25 -1.63
CA GLY A 34 4.48 -1.81 -0.31
C GLY A 34 3.19 -2.23 0.36
N VAL A 35 3.31 -3.24 1.20
CA VAL A 35 2.29 -3.69 2.13
C VAL A 35 2.71 -3.26 3.52
N MET A 36 1.85 -2.51 4.20
CA MET A 36 2.10 -2.07 5.57
C MET A 36 1.15 -2.79 6.52
N GLU A 37 1.64 -3.08 7.70
CA GLU A 37 0.83 -3.59 8.80
C GLU A 37 0.62 -2.49 9.83
N HIS A 38 -0.65 -2.22 10.20
CA HIS A 38 -0.99 -1.31 11.27
C HIS A 38 -0.81 -1.99 12.62
N ILE A 39 -0.35 -1.22 13.60
CA ILE A 39 -0.18 -1.70 14.98
C ILE A 39 -1.51 -1.63 15.71
N GLU A 40 -2.33 -0.64 15.40
CA GLU A 40 -3.67 -0.45 15.97
C GLU A 40 -4.71 -1.36 15.30
N GLU A 41 -5.81 -1.58 16.01
CA GLU A 41 -6.94 -2.37 15.53
C GLU A 41 -7.67 -1.69 14.36
N ALA A 42 -8.45 -2.50 13.62
CA ALA A 42 -9.30 -2.02 12.53
C ALA A 42 -10.26 -0.93 13.01
N GLY A 43 -10.30 0.21 12.28
CA GLY A 43 -11.14 1.36 12.58
C GLY A 43 -10.39 2.61 13.00
N VAL A 44 -9.10 2.51 13.33
CA VAL A 44 -8.25 3.69 13.49
C VAL A 44 -7.86 4.23 12.12
N HIS A 45 -7.98 5.55 11.93
CA HIS A 45 -7.66 6.17 10.65
C HIS A 45 -6.19 5.99 10.28
N SER A 46 -5.89 5.63 9.03
CA SER A 46 -4.53 5.34 8.55
C SER A 46 -3.52 6.47 8.76
N GLY A 47 -4.00 7.72 8.84
CA GLY A 47 -3.16 8.88 9.13
C GLY A 47 -2.67 8.94 10.57
N ASP A 48 -3.45 8.37 11.48
CA ASP A 48 -3.24 8.46 12.93
C ASP A 48 -2.68 7.16 13.52
N SER A 49 -2.52 6.14 12.69
CA SER A 49 -1.99 4.82 13.07
C SER A 49 -0.48 4.73 12.93
N ALA A 50 0.14 4.00 13.84
CA ALA A 50 1.49 3.48 13.65
C ALA A 50 1.45 2.30 12.67
N CYS A 51 2.47 2.15 11.83
CA CYS A 51 2.56 1.02 10.93
C CYS A 51 4.00 0.62 10.63
N THR A 52 4.18 -0.62 10.23
CA THR A 52 5.46 -1.19 9.81
C THR A 52 5.48 -1.51 8.32
N LEU A 53 6.65 -1.37 7.70
CA LEU A 53 6.93 -1.78 6.33
C LEU A 53 8.33 -2.43 6.31
N PRO A 54 8.47 -3.70 5.92
CA PRO A 54 7.41 -4.66 5.57
C PRO A 54 6.50 -5.01 6.76
N PRO A 55 5.42 -5.78 6.54
CA PRO A 55 4.58 -6.32 7.61
C PRO A 55 5.40 -7.12 8.61
N TYR A 56 5.05 -7.01 9.90
CA TYR A 56 5.76 -7.70 10.98
C TYR A 56 5.18 -9.08 11.27
N SER A 57 3.86 -9.20 11.32
CA SER A 57 3.19 -10.43 11.78
C SER A 57 2.28 -11.08 10.72
N LEU A 58 2.02 -10.42 9.59
CA LEU A 58 1.20 -10.99 8.54
C LEU A 58 1.93 -12.14 7.83
N PRO A 59 1.31 -13.33 7.72
CA PRO A 59 1.82 -14.44 6.95
C PRO A 59 1.96 -14.12 5.46
N ALA A 60 2.89 -14.78 4.78
CA ALA A 60 3.18 -14.52 3.37
C ALA A 60 1.97 -14.78 2.46
N ASP A 61 1.20 -15.83 2.70
CA ASP A 61 0.00 -16.18 1.97
C ASP A 61 -1.10 -15.11 2.10
N ILE A 62 -1.23 -14.49 3.26
CA ILE A 62 -2.15 -13.35 3.49
C ILE A 62 -1.68 -12.12 2.70
N ILE A 63 -0.37 -11.84 2.70
CA ILE A 63 0.19 -10.74 1.93
C ILE A 63 -0.06 -10.94 0.43
N GLU A 64 0.19 -12.15 -0.09
CA GLU A 64 -0.06 -12.50 -1.48
C GLU A 64 -1.55 -12.35 -1.86
N GLU A 65 -2.45 -12.79 -0.99
CA GLU A 65 -3.89 -12.64 -1.20
C GLU A 65 -4.32 -11.16 -1.22
N MET A 66 -3.81 -10.35 -0.30
CA MET A 66 -4.07 -8.90 -0.29
C MET A 66 -3.58 -8.24 -1.58
N GLU A 67 -2.38 -8.58 -2.05
CA GLU A 67 -1.83 -8.06 -3.30
C GLU A 67 -2.66 -8.49 -4.52
N ARG A 68 -3.05 -9.74 -4.58
CA ARG A 68 -3.92 -10.28 -5.64
C ARG A 68 -5.26 -9.53 -5.71
N GLN A 69 -5.88 -9.28 -4.55
CA GLN A 69 -7.14 -8.52 -4.48
C GLN A 69 -6.93 -7.05 -4.90
N ALA A 70 -5.87 -6.42 -4.43
CA ALA A 70 -5.54 -5.04 -4.79
C ALA A 70 -5.28 -4.87 -6.29
N GLU A 71 -4.59 -5.82 -6.93
CA GLU A 71 -4.42 -5.84 -8.37
C GLU A 71 -5.75 -5.98 -9.12
N ALA A 72 -6.61 -6.88 -8.67
CA ALA A 72 -7.93 -7.08 -9.27
C ALA A 72 -8.79 -5.81 -9.18
N LEU A 73 -8.76 -5.12 -8.02
CA LEU A 73 -9.45 -3.85 -7.80
C LEU A 73 -8.90 -2.73 -8.69
N ALA A 74 -7.57 -2.61 -8.81
CA ALA A 74 -6.95 -1.61 -9.67
C ALA A 74 -7.38 -1.79 -11.14
N LYS A 75 -7.42 -3.03 -11.60
CA LYS A 75 -7.88 -3.39 -12.95
C LYS A 75 -9.36 -3.08 -13.14
N ALA A 76 -10.20 -3.51 -12.22
CA ALA A 76 -11.66 -3.30 -12.30
C ALA A 76 -12.05 -1.81 -12.28
N LEU A 77 -11.33 -0.99 -11.51
CA LEU A 77 -11.56 0.44 -11.39
C LEU A 77 -10.84 1.27 -12.46
N ASN A 78 -10.06 0.64 -13.34
CA ASN A 78 -9.25 1.34 -14.35
C ASN A 78 -8.38 2.45 -13.75
N VAL A 79 -7.76 2.20 -12.63
CA VAL A 79 -6.94 3.20 -11.93
C VAL A 79 -5.69 3.53 -12.75
N VAL A 80 -5.39 4.80 -12.92
CA VAL A 80 -4.13 5.30 -13.47
C VAL A 80 -3.45 6.16 -12.42
N GLY A 81 -2.25 5.77 -12.00
CA GLY A 81 -1.52 6.44 -10.93
C GLY A 81 -1.59 5.66 -9.61
N LEU A 82 -1.97 6.31 -8.54
CA LEU A 82 -1.94 5.77 -7.18
C LEU A 82 -3.29 5.26 -6.71
N MET A 83 -3.25 4.15 -5.99
CA MET A 83 -4.40 3.62 -5.28
C MET A 83 -3.94 3.08 -3.92
N ASN A 84 -4.73 3.35 -2.91
CA ASN A 84 -4.56 2.83 -1.57
C ASN A 84 -5.72 1.89 -1.25
N VAL A 85 -5.43 0.72 -0.71
CA VAL A 85 -6.44 -0.26 -0.31
C VAL A 85 -6.23 -0.63 1.15
N GLN A 86 -7.30 -0.57 1.92
CA GLN A 86 -7.31 -1.01 3.32
C GLN A 86 -8.02 -2.36 3.46
N PHE A 87 -7.35 -3.26 4.14
CA PHE A 87 -7.87 -4.58 4.47
C PHE A 87 -7.88 -4.80 5.98
N ALA A 88 -8.82 -5.58 6.45
CA ALA A 88 -8.75 -6.23 7.75
C ALA A 88 -8.44 -7.71 7.56
N VAL A 89 -7.66 -8.27 8.47
CA VAL A 89 -7.37 -9.71 8.49
C VAL A 89 -7.89 -10.27 9.81
N LYS A 90 -8.76 -11.26 9.70
CA LYS A 90 -9.33 -11.94 10.87
C LYS A 90 -9.38 -13.45 10.60
N GLU A 91 -8.82 -14.22 11.51
CA GLU A 91 -8.85 -15.71 11.45
C GLU A 91 -8.30 -16.29 10.13
N GLY A 92 -7.32 -15.59 9.53
CA GLY A 92 -6.72 -16.00 8.25
C GLY A 92 -7.49 -15.56 7.01
N GLU A 93 -8.57 -14.81 7.16
CA GLU A 93 -9.36 -14.27 6.06
C GLU A 93 -9.09 -12.77 5.85
N VAL A 94 -9.07 -12.35 4.58
CA VAL A 94 -8.83 -10.98 4.16
C VAL A 94 -10.16 -10.30 3.82
N TYR A 95 -10.46 -9.21 4.48
CA TYR A 95 -11.68 -8.41 4.28
C TYR A 95 -11.32 -7.03 3.74
N LEU A 96 -11.93 -6.66 2.62
CA LEU A 96 -11.77 -5.32 2.05
C LEU A 96 -12.56 -4.30 2.90
N ILE A 97 -11.87 -3.25 3.38
CA ILE A 97 -12.51 -2.14 4.10
C ILE A 97 -12.82 -1.00 3.13
N GLU A 98 -11.78 -0.48 2.45
CA GLU A 98 -11.96 0.62 1.51
C GLU A 98 -10.90 0.63 0.41
N VAL A 99 -11.26 1.24 -0.72
CA VAL A 99 -10.39 1.47 -1.86
C VAL A 99 -10.36 2.96 -2.16
N ASN A 100 -9.18 3.54 -2.21
CA ASN A 100 -8.97 4.96 -2.46
C ASN A 100 -8.09 5.14 -3.71
N PRO A 101 -8.65 5.36 -4.91
CA PRO A 101 -7.87 5.58 -6.13
C PRO A 101 -7.31 7.01 -6.18
N ARG A 102 -6.40 7.29 -5.29
CA ARG A 102 -5.72 8.59 -5.12
C ARG A 102 -4.40 8.42 -4.38
N ALA A 103 -3.55 9.44 -4.39
CA ALA A 103 -2.39 9.50 -3.49
C ALA A 103 -2.85 9.53 -2.03
N SER A 104 -2.26 8.69 -1.20
CA SER A 104 -2.52 8.64 0.23
C SER A 104 -1.47 9.43 1.02
N ARG A 105 -1.74 9.69 2.31
CA ARG A 105 -0.77 10.29 3.23
C ARG A 105 0.39 9.36 3.57
N THR A 106 0.28 8.08 3.27
CA THR A 106 1.32 7.08 3.51
C THR A 106 2.33 6.96 2.37
N VAL A 107 2.02 7.49 1.17
CA VAL A 107 2.94 7.49 0.02
C VAL A 107 4.33 8.05 0.34
N PRO A 108 4.49 9.19 1.05
CA PRO A 108 5.82 9.70 1.39
C PRO A 108 6.62 8.76 2.31
N PHE A 109 5.94 8.04 3.20
CA PHE A 109 6.57 7.05 4.06
C PHE A 109 7.07 5.86 3.25
N VAL A 110 6.20 5.27 2.41
CA VAL A 110 6.57 4.15 1.54
C VAL A 110 7.73 4.54 0.62
N ALA A 111 7.64 5.70 -0.04
CA ALA A 111 8.69 6.19 -0.93
C ALA A 111 10.06 6.30 -0.25
N LYS A 112 10.10 6.79 1.00
CA LYS A 112 11.32 6.88 1.80
C LYS A 112 11.82 5.50 2.20
N ALA A 113 10.92 4.62 2.65
CA ALA A 113 11.26 3.28 3.09
C ALA A 113 11.87 2.44 1.96
N ILE A 114 11.31 2.49 0.75
CA ILE A 114 11.85 1.73 -0.38
C ILE A 114 12.97 2.46 -1.15
N GLY A 115 13.21 3.75 -0.83
CA GLY A 115 14.22 4.55 -1.50
C GLY A 115 13.90 4.91 -2.95
N GLN A 116 12.61 4.93 -3.34
CA GLN A 116 12.16 5.22 -4.70
C GLN A 116 11.11 6.34 -4.71
N PRO A 117 11.13 7.25 -5.70
CA PRO A 117 10.27 8.43 -5.72
C PRO A 117 8.86 8.12 -6.24
N VAL A 118 8.11 7.36 -5.46
CA VAL A 118 6.78 6.80 -5.78
C VAL A 118 5.82 7.83 -6.40
N ALA A 119 5.64 8.98 -5.75
CA ALA A 119 4.73 10.01 -6.25
C ALA A 119 5.19 10.63 -7.58
N LYS A 120 6.52 10.77 -7.78
CA LYS A 120 7.08 11.28 -9.04
C LYS A 120 6.84 10.28 -10.18
N ILE A 121 7.06 8.98 -9.93
CA ILE A 121 6.78 7.92 -10.88
C ILE A 121 5.29 7.95 -11.25
N ALA A 122 4.41 8.04 -10.24
CA ALA A 122 2.96 8.13 -10.45
C ALA A 122 2.55 9.28 -11.37
N SER A 123 3.09 10.47 -11.10
CA SER A 123 2.78 11.66 -11.90
C SER A 123 3.21 11.49 -13.36
N ARG A 124 4.35 10.86 -13.62
CA ARG A 124 4.84 10.58 -14.97
C ARG A 124 3.96 9.55 -15.68
N VAL A 125 3.55 8.49 -14.97
CA VAL A 125 2.60 7.50 -15.49
C VAL A 125 1.26 8.15 -15.82
N MET A 126 0.72 9.01 -14.95
CA MET A 126 -0.51 9.77 -15.23
C MET A 126 -0.37 10.72 -16.42
N ALA A 127 0.83 11.19 -16.70
CA ALA A 127 1.16 11.99 -17.88
C ALA A 127 1.37 11.17 -19.17
N GLY A 128 1.22 9.83 -19.10
CA GLY A 128 1.28 8.93 -20.25
C GLY A 128 2.61 8.17 -20.40
N GLU A 129 3.54 8.30 -19.47
CA GLU A 129 4.79 7.54 -19.53
C GLU A 129 4.54 6.07 -19.16
N PRO A 130 5.07 5.10 -19.93
CA PRO A 130 4.87 3.69 -19.64
C PRO A 130 5.46 3.27 -18.29
N LEU A 131 4.70 2.49 -17.51
CA LEU A 131 5.21 1.93 -16.24
C LEU A 131 6.46 1.06 -16.44
N SER A 132 6.58 0.42 -17.60
CA SER A 132 7.76 -0.36 -18.00
C SER A 132 9.04 0.46 -18.17
N SER A 133 8.96 1.79 -18.19
CA SER A 133 10.13 2.69 -18.23
C SER A 133 10.78 2.87 -16.86
N PHE A 134 10.17 2.34 -15.81
CA PHE A 134 10.66 2.47 -14.44
C PHE A 134 11.12 1.12 -13.90
N GLU A 135 12.15 1.17 -13.05
CA GLU A 135 12.59 -0.01 -12.29
C GLU A 135 11.46 -0.49 -11.36
N PRO A 136 11.29 -1.81 -11.20
CA PRO A 136 10.36 -2.36 -10.24
C PRO A 136 10.62 -1.85 -8.83
N PHE A 137 9.57 -1.75 -8.02
CA PHE A 137 9.73 -1.33 -6.62
C PHE A 137 10.47 -2.39 -5.81
N LYS A 138 11.36 -1.91 -4.95
CA LYS A 138 12.11 -2.76 -4.02
C LYS A 138 11.18 -3.29 -2.96
N ARG A 139 11.10 -4.59 -2.85
CA ARG A 139 10.25 -5.28 -1.88
C ARG A 139 11.06 -5.85 -0.71
N ASP A 140 12.27 -6.30 -1.00
CA ASP A 140 13.18 -6.83 0.02
C ASP A 140 13.95 -5.68 0.67
N LEU A 141 13.49 -5.28 1.84
CA LEU A 141 14.14 -4.24 2.64
C LEU A 141 15.04 -4.91 3.69
N PRO A 142 16.31 -4.49 3.83
CA PRO A 142 17.21 -5.03 4.86
C PRO A 142 16.90 -4.50 6.27
N TYR A 143 15.79 -3.79 6.44
CA TYR A 143 15.35 -3.17 7.68
C TYR A 143 13.82 -3.10 7.72
N MET A 144 13.30 -2.87 8.90
CA MET A 144 11.90 -2.54 9.12
C MET A 144 11.76 -1.03 9.29
N ALA A 145 10.96 -0.40 8.44
CA ALA A 145 10.60 0.99 8.59
C ALA A 145 9.33 1.09 9.47
N VAL A 146 9.34 2.02 10.41
CA VAL A 146 8.19 2.29 11.29
C VAL A 146 7.70 3.70 11.05
N LYS A 147 6.41 3.85 10.85
CA LYS A 147 5.72 5.14 10.83
C LYS A 147 4.97 5.30 12.14
N GLU A 148 5.06 6.45 12.74
CA GLU A 148 4.32 6.82 13.94
C GLU A 148 3.67 8.20 13.77
N ALA A 149 2.49 8.38 14.38
CA ALA A 149 1.82 9.68 14.38
C ALA A 149 2.48 10.61 15.40
N VAL A 150 2.80 11.83 14.97
CA VAL A 150 3.31 12.87 15.87
C VAL A 150 2.20 13.87 16.16
N PHE A 151 1.80 13.96 17.42
CA PHE A 151 0.79 14.93 17.88
C PHE A 151 1.48 16.22 18.33
N PRO A 152 1.17 17.38 17.74
CA PRO A 152 1.71 18.66 18.18
C PRO A 152 1.04 19.08 19.49
N PHE A 153 1.61 18.68 20.61
CA PHE A 153 1.20 19.23 21.89
C PHE A 153 1.64 20.70 21.95
N LYS A 154 0.69 21.63 22.05
CA LYS A 154 1.00 23.01 22.38
C LYS A 154 1.56 23.04 23.81
N LEU A 155 2.86 23.22 23.91
CA LEU A 155 3.46 23.63 25.17
C LEU A 155 2.85 25.00 25.53
N ARG A 156 2.00 25.05 26.56
CA ARG A 156 1.62 26.31 27.17
C ARG A 156 2.83 26.75 27.99
N TYR A 157 3.52 27.79 27.55
CA TYR A 157 4.46 28.53 28.35
C TYR A 157 3.69 29.41 29.32
#